data_f2430540799c1df3d518b995a92dc634
#
_entry.id   f2430540799c1df3d518b995a92dc634
#
_cell.length_a   1.000
_cell.length_b   1.000
_cell.length_c   1.000
_cell.angle_alpha   90.00
_cell.angle_beta   90.00
_cell.angle_gamma   90.00
#
_symmetry.space_group_name_H-M   'P 1'
#
loop_
_entity.id
_entity.type
_entity.pdbx_description
1 polymer ?
#
loop_
_entity_poly.entity_id
_entity_poly.type
_entity_poly.pdbx_seq_one_letter_code
_entity_poly.pdbx_strand_id
1 'polypeptide(L)'
;MHHLPCLLLIRHAQSQNNALEDRFRVPDPDITALGVAQSKKLALSIAKLAPTVVYCSPFLRSLETTRWIADQIGAAPIVRQDIYEQGGCHSGFQAGSRIAQMGMNRETLSRQYAGWHLDERIGDEGWYDLDHFETEEEARNRAYQVRKWYESESNA
;
A
#
# COMPACT_ATOMS: atom_id res chain seq x y z
N MET A 1 -17.71 20.70 18.54
CA MET A 1 -18.23 19.66 17.63
C MET A 1 -17.29 18.47 17.72
N HIS A 2 -17.71 17.36 18.28
CA HIS A 2 -16.93 16.13 18.24
C HIS A 2 -16.94 15.63 16.79
N HIS A 3 -15.83 15.79 16.08
CA HIS A 3 -15.66 15.12 14.81
C HIS A 3 -15.54 13.62 15.09
N LEU A 4 -16.49 12.85 14.61
CA LEU A 4 -16.35 11.40 14.60
C LEU A 4 -15.12 11.06 13.74
N PRO A 5 -14.28 10.11 14.18
CA PRO A 5 -13.16 9.67 13.36
C PRO A 5 -13.69 9.14 12.02
N CYS A 6 -13.16 9.68 10.93
CA CYS A 6 -13.53 9.28 9.58
C CYS A 6 -12.39 8.48 8.96
N LEU A 7 -12.66 7.23 8.60
CA LEU A 7 -11.74 6.39 7.83
C LEU A 7 -12.02 6.55 6.34
N LEU A 8 -11.02 6.98 5.59
CA LEU A 8 -11.06 7.06 4.14
C LEU A 8 -10.21 5.95 3.53
N LEU A 9 -10.85 5.04 2.80
CA LEU A 9 -10.16 4.00 2.04
C LEU A 9 -9.97 4.44 0.59
N ILE A 10 -8.72 4.46 0.13
CA ILE A 10 -8.34 4.92 -1.20
C ILE A 10 -7.67 3.76 -1.94
N ARG A 11 -8.18 3.44 -3.13
CA ARG A 11 -7.50 2.54 -4.03
C ARG A 11 -6.33 3.26 -4.70
N HIS A 12 -5.20 2.55 -4.90
CA HIS A 12 -4.08 3.07 -5.68
C HIS A 12 -4.50 3.50 -7.09
N ALA A 13 -3.79 4.44 -7.67
CA ALA A 13 -3.95 4.88 -9.05
C ALA A 13 -3.61 3.77 -10.05
N GLN A 14 -3.89 3.97 -11.33
CA GLN A 14 -3.62 2.96 -12.36
C GLN A 14 -2.15 2.53 -12.33
N SER A 15 -1.91 1.25 -12.07
CA SER A 15 -0.59 0.63 -12.16
C SER A 15 -0.34 0.05 -13.56
N GLN A 16 0.94 -0.26 -13.84
CA GLN A 16 1.32 -0.93 -15.09
C GLN A 16 0.56 -2.25 -15.29
N ASN A 17 0.36 -3.04 -14.23
CA ASN A 17 -0.42 -4.27 -14.30
C ASN A 17 -1.91 -4.05 -14.63
N ASN A 18 -2.47 -2.88 -14.32
CA ASN A 18 -3.84 -2.57 -14.74
C ASN A 18 -3.95 -2.24 -16.24
N ALA A 19 -2.84 -1.89 -16.88
CA ALA A 19 -2.79 -1.52 -18.29
C ALA A 19 -2.24 -2.64 -19.20
N LEU A 20 -1.69 -3.72 -18.61
CA LEU A 20 -1.01 -4.80 -19.32
C LEU A 20 -1.82 -6.10 -19.26
N GLU A 21 -1.64 -6.92 -20.30
CA GLU A 21 -2.08 -8.31 -20.29
C GLU A 21 -1.29 -9.12 -19.25
N ASP A 22 -1.88 -10.18 -18.71
CA ASP A 22 -1.31 -11.00 -17.63
C ASP A 22 0.14 -11.45 -17.87
N ARG A 23 0.50 -11.79 -19.10
CA ARG A 23 1.85 -12.25 -19.48
C ARG A 23 2.94 -11.19 -19.32
N PHE A 24 2.57 -9.91 -19.23
CA PHE A 24 3.51 -8.79 -19.07
C PHE A 24 3.50 -8.20 -17.67
N ARG A 25 2.68 -8.74 -16.77
CA ARG A 25 2.58 -8.27 -15.39
C ARG A 25 3.83 -8.60 -14.60
N VAL A 26 4.15 -7.72 -13.67
CA VAL A 26 5.27 -7.84 -12.73
C VAL A 26 4.77 -7.90 -11.29
N PRO A 27 5.54 -8.47 -10.34
CA PRO A 27 5.10 -8.64 -8.95
C PRO A 27 4.71 -7.34 -8.26
N ASP A 28 5.50 -6.30 -8.45
CA ASP A 28 5.30 -5.00 -7.79
C ASP A 28 5.40 -3.86 -8.81
N PRO A 29 4.32 -3.61 -9.58
CA PRO A 29 4.32 -2.63 -10.65
C PRO A 29 4.25 -1.19 -10.11
N ASP A 30 4.91 -0.28 -10.82
CA ASP A 30 4.74 1.15 -10.65
C ASP A 30 3.39 1.64 -11.22
N ILE A 31 3.04 2.90 -10.96
CA ILE A 31 1.90 3.57 -11.58
C ILE A 31 2.25 4.05 -13.00
N THR A 32 1.24 4.10 -13.87
CA THR A 32 1.39 4.62 -15.24
C THR A 32 1.39 6.15 -15.26
N ALA A 33 1.69 6.75 -16.43
CA ALA A 33 1.51 8.19 -16.61
C ALA A 33 0.08 8.66 -16.29
N LEU A 34 -0.94 7.85 -16.62
CA LEU A 34 -2.32 8.11 -16.24
C LEU A 34 -2.48 7.99 -14.70
N GLY A 35 -1.83 7.00 -14.08
CA GLY A 35 -1.81 6.84 -12.62
C GLY A 35 -1.21 8.07 -11.91
N VAL A 36 -0.13 8.64 -12.44
CA VAL A 36 0.44 9.90 -11.93
C VAL A 36 -0.58 11.04 -12.01
N ALA A 37 -1.26 11.20 -13.15
CA ALA A 37 -2.28 12.24 -13.31
C ALA A 37 -3.47 12.04 -12.34
N GLN A 38 -3.89 10.79 -12.14
CA GLN A 38 -4.92 10.43 -11.15
C GLN A 38 -4.48 10.77 -9.73
N SER A 39 -3.24 10.42 -9.36
CA SER A 39 -2.69 10.68 -8.03
C SER A 39 -2.60 12.16 -7.71
N LYS A 40 -2.14 12.97 -8.67
CA LYS A 40 -2.09 14.45 -8.53
C LYS A 40 -3.48 15.05 -8.30
N LYS A 41 -4.47 14.61 -9.08
CA LYS A 41 -5.85 15.08 -8.93
C LYS A 41 -6.46 14.65 -7.59
N LEU A 42 -6.20 13.41 -7.19
CA LEU A 42 -6.63 12.87 -5.90
C LEU A 42 -6.01 13.65 -4.73
N ALA A 43 -4.72 13.96 -4.78
CA ALA A 43 -4.00 14.70 -3.75
C ALA A 43 -4.66 16.06 -3.45
N LEU A 44 -5.10 16.80 -4.48
CA LEU A 44 -5.84 18.06 -4.32
C LEU A 44 -7.18 17.87 -3.58
N SER A 45 -7.84 16.74 -3.79
CA SER A 45 -9.11 16.42 -3.12
C SER A 45 -8.88 16.01 -1.66
N ILE A 46 -7.85 15.20 -1.42
CA ILE A 46 -7.47 14.74 -0.07
C ILE A 46 -7.00 15.92 0.80
N ALA A 47 -6.25 16.86 0.25
CA ALA A 47 -5.82 18.05 0.97
C ALA A 47 -6.99 18.85 1.57
N LYS A 48 -8.14 18.89 0.88
CA LYS A 48 -9.36 19.57 1.39
C LYS A 48 -9.98 18.86 2.60
N LEU A 49 -9.73 17.57 2.75
CA LEU A 49 -10.24 16.77 3.87
C LEU A 49 -9.33 16.87 5.10
N ALA A 50 -8.10 17.42 4.94
CA ALA A 50 -7.11 17.61 5.99
C ALA A 50 -6.91 16.36 6.87
N PRO A 51 -6.53 15.19 6.29
CA PRO A 51 -6.35 13.98 7.08
C PRO A 51 -5.23 14.18 8.11
N THR A 52 -5.43 13.64 9.31
CA THR A 52 -4.44 13.73 10.40
C THR A 52 -3.34 12.67 10.28
N VAL A 53 -3.66 11.53 9.68
CA VAL A 53 -2.74 10.41 9.48
C VAL A 53 -2.98 9.79 8.11
N VAL A 54 -1.91 9.38 7.44
CA VAL A 54 -1.95 8.65 6.17
C VAL A 54 -1.21 7.33 6.34
N TYR A 55 -1.91 6.24 6.14
CA TYR A 55 -1.32 4.90 6.05
C TYR A 55 -1.28 4.46 4.60
N CYS A 56 -0.25 3.73 4.20
CA CYS A 56 -0.19 3.11 2.89
C CYS A 56 0.37 1.70 2.92
N SER A 57 -0.04 0.91 1.95
CA SER A 57 0.51 -0.41 1.66
C SER A 57 1.94 -0.30 1.15
N PRO A 58 2.81 -1.29 1.41
CA PRO A 58 4.18 -1.29 0.92
C PRO A 58 4.33 -1.62 -0.58
N PHE A 59 3.24 -1.94 -1.29
CA PHE A 59 3.27 -2.07 -2.74
C PHE A 59 3.68 -0.77 -3.43
N LEU A 60 4.58 -0.85 -4.41
CA LEU A 60 5.12 0.31 -5.16
C LEU A 60 3.99 1.21 -5.69
N ARG A 61 2.96 0.64 -6.31
CA ARG A 61 1.80 1.40 -6.82
C ARG A 61 1.07 2.20 -5.74
N SER A 62 1.02 1.67 -4.51
CA SER A 62 0.41 2.36 -3.36
C SER A 62 1.33 3.46 -2.83
N LEU A 63 2.62 3.19 -2.72
CA LEU A 63 3.64 4.15 -2.31
C LEU A 63 3.68 5.34 -3.27
N GLU A 64 3.72 5.09 -4.59
CA GLU A 64 3.76 6.14 -5.61
C GLU A 64 2.45 6.96 -5.65
N THR A 65 1.29 6.32 -5.43
CA THR A 65 0.03 7.06 -5.28
C THR A 65 0.07 7.96 -4.05
N THR A 66 0.55 7.43 -2.92
CA THR A 66 0.62 8.13 -1.64
C THR A 66 1.65 9.26 -1.66
N ARG A 67 2.74 9.15 -2.41
CA ARG A 67 3.76 10.21 -2.55
C ARG A 67 3.13 11.53 -2.96
N TRP A 68 2.27 11.55 -3.97
CA TRP A 68 1.58 12.76 -4.42
C TRP A 68 0.65 13.35 -3.35
N ILE A 69 0.00 12.48 -2.56
CA ILE A 69 -0.84 12.92 -1.44
C ILE A 69 0.04 13.53 -0.34
N ALA A 70 1.09 12.82 0.05
CA ALA A 70 2.02 13.25 1.10
C ALA A 70 2.67 14.60 0.79
N ASP A 71 3.16 14.76 -0.43
CA ASP A 71 3.75 16.02 -0.90
C ASP A 71 2.73 17.17 -0.86
N GLN A 72 1.47 16.91 -1.24
CA GLN A 72 0.42 17.93 -1.27
C GLN A 72 -0.02 18.39 0.11
N ILE A 73 -0.03 17.49 1.11
CA ILE A 73 -0.51 17.81 2.47
C ILE A 73 0.63 18.05 3.47
N GLY A 74 1.88 17.85 3.06
CA GLY A 74 3.06 18.01 3.92
C GLY A 74 3.13 16.97 5.03
N ALA A 75 2.64 15.73 4.80
CA ALA A 75 2.62 14.67 5.80
C ALA A 75 3.73 13.63 5.57
N ALA A 76 4.14 12.97 6.66
CA ALA A 76 4.99 11.78 6.61
C ALA A 76 4.09 10.53 6.74
N PRO A 77 3.82 9.80 5.64
CA PRO A 77 2.99 8.60 5.69
C PRO A 77 3.61 7.48 6.52
N ILE A 78 2.75 6.59 6.99
CA ILE A 78 3.13 5.37 7.69
C ILE A 78 2.91 4.19 6.74
N VAL A 79 3.99 3.53 6.34
CA VAL A 79 3.94 2.31 5.52
C VAL A 79 3.66 1.14 6.46
N ARG A 80 2.49 0.51 6.30
CA ARG A 80 2.10 -0.66 7.11
C ARG A 80 2.24 -1.93 6.30
N GLN A 81 2.94 -2.91 6.87
CA GLN A 81 3.17 -4.21 6.23
C GLN A 81 1.86 -4.93 5.92
N ASP A 82 0.86 -4.83 6.79
CA ASP A 82 -0.33 -5.67 6.80
C ASP A 82 -1.54 -5.12 6.04
N ILE A 83 -1.43 -3.98 5.33
CA ILE A 83 -2.55 -3.41 4.55
C ILE A 83 -2.38 -3.59 3.04
N TYR A 84 -1.79 -4.71 2.62
CA TYR A 84 -1.63 -5.05 1.21
C TYR A 84 -2.87 -5.74 0.62
N GLU A 85 -2.95 -5.77 -0.72
CA GLU A 85 -3.99 -6.48 -1.47
C GLU A 85 -3.88 -7.99 -1.29
N GLN A 86 -5.03 -8.68 -1.21
CA GLN A 86 -5.07 -10.14 -1.10
C GLN A 86 -4.17 -10.81 -2.16
N GLY A 87 -3.48 -11.86 -1.73
CA GLY A 87 -2.51 -12.58 -2.55
C GLY A 87 -1.07 -12.12 -2.37
N GLY A 88 -0.86 -10.92 -1.82
CA GLY A 88 0.48 -10.40 -1.53
C GLY A 88 1.33 -10.15 -2.78
N CYS A 89 2.64 -10.04 -2.57
CA CYS A 89 3.59 -9.83 -3.65
C CYS A 89 3.93 -11.18 -4.32
N HIS A 90 3.64 -11.31 -5.61
CA HIS A 90 3.89 -12.55 -6.34
C HIS A 90 4.19 -12.31 -7.82
N SER A 91 4.94 -13.23 -8.41
CA SER A 91 5.04 -13.43 -9.86
C SER A 91 4.11 -14.55 -10.32
N GLY A 92 3.91 -14.68 -11.63
CA GLY A 92 3.00 -15.68 -12.18
C GLY A 92 1.53 -15.31 -12.01
N PHE A 93 0.90 -14.81 -13.08
CA PHE A 93 -0.47 -14.31 -13.05
C PHE A 93 -1.47 -15.27 -13.68
N GLN A 94 -1.00 -16.45 -14.11
CA GLN A 94 -1.85 -17.54 -14.58
C GLN A 94 -2.14 -18.52 -13.43
N ALA A 95 -3.24 -19.23 -13.52
CA ALA A 95 -3.61 -20.23 -12.51
C ALA A 95 -2.48 -21.27 -12.33
N GLY A 96 -2.07 -21.51 -11.09
CA GLY A 96 -1.03 -22.48 -10.74
C GLY A 96 0.42 -22.04 -10.97
N SER A 97 0.67 -20.78 -11.43
CA SER A 97 2.03 -20.26 -11.66
C SER A 97 2.52 -19.25 -10.61
N ARG A 98 1.75 -19.02 -9.56
CA ARG A 98 2.02 -17.99 -8.57
C ARG A 98 3.19 -18.36 -7.68
N ILE A 99 4.18 -17.47 -7.60
CA ILE A 99 5.38 -17.61 -6.77
C ILE A 99 5.50 -16.35 -5.92
N ALA A 100 5.56 -16.50 -4.59
CA ALA A 100 5.75 -15.39 -3.67
C ALA A 100 7.04 -14.62 -3.96
N GLN A 101 6.99 -13.31 -3.76
CA GLN A 101 8.11 -12.39 -3.92
C GLN A 101 8.19 -11.52 -2.67
N MET A 102 9.38 -11.25 -2.19
CA MET A 102 9.58 -10.52 -0.93
C MET A 102 9.18 -9.04 -0.99
N GLY A 103 9.04 -8.45 -2.17
CA GLY A 103 8.83 -7.01 -2.32
C GLY A 103 10.07 -6.20 -1.93
N MET A 104 9.92 -4.88 -1.78
CA MET A 104 11.02 -4.02 -1.37
C MET A 104 11.38 -4.23 0.10
N ASN A 105 12.67 -4.26 0.41
CA ASN A 105 13.17 -4.36 1.76
C ASN A 105 13.23 -2.99 2.47
N ARG A 106 13.46 -3.01 3.78
CA ARG A 106 13.54 -1.81 4.62
C ARG A 106 14.55 -0.79 4.12
N GLU A 107 15.75 -1.22 3.73
CA GLU A 107 16.80 -0.32 3.25
C GLU A 107 16.33 0.45 1.99
N THR A 108 15.78 -0.27 1.02
CA THR A 108 15.27 0.31 -0.23
C THR A 108 14.13 1.30 0.04
N LEU A 109 13.18 0.92 0.89
CA LEU A 109 12.06 1.78 1.27
C LEU A 109 12.54 3.04 2.00
N SER A 110 13.44 2.91 2.98
CA SER A 110 14.00 4.05 3.72
C SER A 110 14.73 5.04 2.82
N ARG A 111 15.43 4.53 1.80
CA ARG A 111 16.15 5.37 0.84
C ARG A 111 15.22 6.08 -0.15
N GLN A 112 14.21 5.37 -0.68
CA GLN A 112 13.31 5.91 -1.71
C GLN A 112 12.22 6.81 -1.14
N TYR A 113 11.81 6.56 0.10
CA TYR A 113 10.75 7.27 0.82
C TYR A 113 11.30 7.88 2.12
N ALA A 114 12.40 8.62 1.99
CA ALA A 114 13.06 9.25 3.14
C ALA A 114 12.08 10.14 3.93
N GLY A 115 12.08 9.98 5.24
CA GLY A 115 11.17 10.70 6.14
C GLY A 115 9.80 10.05 6.35
N TRP A 116 9.49 8.94 5.65
CA TRP A 116 8.30 8.16 5.94
C TRP A 116 8.54 7.19 7.11
N HIS A 117 7.48 6.85 7.82
CA HIS A 117 7.55 5.87 8.89
C HIS A 117 7.32 4.47 8.32
N LEU A 118 8.22 3.54 8.61
CA LEU A 118 8.12 2.15 8.15
C LEU A 118 7.73 1.23 9.30
N ASP A 119 6.75 0.38 9.07
CA ASP A 119 6.38 -0.71 9.99
C ASP A 119 7.63 -1.51 10.40
N GLU A 120 7.78 -1.79 11.68
CA GLU A 120 8.95 -2.51 12.22
C GLU A 120 9.08 -3.93 11.67
N ARG A 121 7.98 -4.52 11.24
CA ARG A 121 7.93 -5.86 10.63
C ARG A 121 8.55 -5.93 9.23
N ILE A 122 8.70 -4.78 8.53
CA ILE A 122 9.40 -4.73 7.24
C ILE A 122 10.89 -4.94 7.50
N GLY A 123 11.41 -6.09 7.07
CA GLY A 123 12.79 -6.52 7.31
C GLY A 123 13.75 -6.31 6.13
N ASP A 124 14.92 -6.94 6.26
CA ASP A 124 15.98 -6.86 5.26
C ASP A 124 15.70 -7.71 4.02
N GLU A 125 14.87 -8.73 4.14
CA GLU A 125 14.46 -9.59 3.00
C GLU A 125 13.38 -8.93 2.15
N GLY A 126 12.47 -8.18 2.76
CA GLY A 126 11.36 -7.52 2.10
C GLY A 126 10.17 -7.29 3.02
N TRP A 127 9.09 -6.77 2.46
CA TRP A 127 7.88 -6.50 3.25
C TRP A 127 6.88 -7.66 3.24
N TYR A 128 6.95 -8.58 2.26
CA TYR A 128 6.06 -9.73 2.17
C TYR A 128 6.72 -10.93 2.83
N ASP A 129 6.14 -11.45 3.87
CA ASP A 129 6.71 -12.44 4.77
C ASP A 129 6.18 -13.88 4.58
N LEU A 130 5.23 -14.08 3.63
CA LEU A 130 4.78 -15.42 3.27
C LEU A 130 5.63 -15.98 2.14
N ASP A 131 5.91 -17.27 2.20
CA ASP A 131 6.62 -18.02 1.16
C ASP A 131 5.69 -18.55 0.03
N HIS A 132 4.41 -18.19 0.10
CA HIS A 132 3.37 -18.60 -0.84
C HIS A 132 2.41 -17.44 -1.16
N PHE A 133 1.55 -17.65 -2.14
CA PHE A 133 0.44 -16.76 -2.46
C PHE A 133 -0.60 -16.80 -1.33
N GLU A 134 -0.88 -15.67 -0.72
CA GLU A 134 -1.82 -15.55 0.40
C GLU A 134 -3.20 -16.11 0.03
N THR A 135 -3.71 -17.02 0.83
CA THR A 135 -5.05 -17.57 0.67
C THR A 135 -6.14 -16.57 1.09
N GLU A 136 -7.39 -16.81 0.70
CA GLU A 136 -8.50 -15.98 1.13
C GLU A 136 -8.70 -16.01 2.66
N GLU A 137 -8.43 -17.13 3.30
CA GLU A 137 -8.56 -17.28 4.76
C GLU A 137 -7.51 -16.47 5.49
N GLU A 138 -6.25 -16.53 5.05
CA GLU A 138 -5.16 -15.72 5.59
C GLU A 138 -5.44 -14.23 5.40
N ALA A 139 -5.91 -13.83 4.23
CA ALA A 139 -6.29 -12.44 3.96
C ALA A 139 -7.43 -11.94 4.86
N ARG A 140 -8.45 -12.78 5.11
CA ARG A 140 -9.53 -12.44 6.07
C ARG A 140 -9.01 -12.29 7.48
N ASN A 141 -8.14 -13.19 7.92
CA ASN A 141 -7.53 -13.13 9.24
C ASN A 141 -6.67 -11.88 9.40
N ARG A 142 -5.85 -11.55 8.41
CA ARG A 142 -5.05 -10.32 8.39
C ARG A 142 -5.96 -9.07 8.40
N ALA A 143 -6.99 -9.01 7.58
CA ALA A 143 -7.94 -7.90 7.55
C ALA A 143 -8.65 -7.72 8.91
N TYR A 144 -9.00 -8.82 9.59
CA TYR A 144 -9.57 -8.77 10.94
C TYR A 144 -8.58 -8.18 11.97
N GLN A 145 -7.30 -8.52 11.90
CA GLN A 145 -6.28 -7.93 12.78
C GLN A 145 -6.05 -6.44 12.49
N VAL A 146 -6.04 -6.05 11.23
CA VAL A 146 -5.96 -4.63 10.83
C VAL A 146 -7.17 -3.84 11.36
N ARG A 147 -8.37 -4.41 11.27
CA ARG A 147 -9.57 -3.80 11.83
C ARG A 147 -9.45 -3.61 13.34
N LYS A 148 -9.04 -4.65 14.08
CA LYS A 148 -8.84 -4.57 15.53
C LYS A 148 -7.82 -3.51 15.93
N TRP A 149 -6.71 -3.46 15.20
CA TRP A 149 -5.72 -2.44 15.42
C TRP A 149 -6.31 -1.04 15.21
N TYR A 150 -7.03 -0.81 14.12
CA TYR A 150 -7.66 0.48 13.84
C TYR A 150 -8.67 0.87 14.92
N GLU A 151 -9.49 -0.06 15.39
CA GLU A 151 -10.44 0.18 16.48
C GLU A 151 -9.74 0.56 17.80
N SER A 152 -8.56 -0.01 18.10
CA SER A 152 -7.78 0.36 19.29
C SER A 152 -7.17 1.76 19.18
N GLU A 153 -6.59 2.10 18.02
CA GLU A 153 -6.02 3.42 17.76
C GLU A 153 -7.07 4.55 17.78
N SER A 154 -8.28 4.24 17.28
CA SER A 154 -9.36 5.24 17.20
C SER A 154 -10.01 5.54 18.55
N ASN A 155 -9.76 4.72 19.57
CA ASN A 155 -10.30 4.88 20.92
C ASN A 155 -9.24 5.39 21.95
N ALA A 156 -8.00 5.58 21.52
CA ALA A 156 -6.91 6.10 22.34
C ALA A 156 -6.80 7.63 22.23
#